data_41b5f1c94231bb0752d4e54ea854a63d
#
_entry.id   41b5f1c94231bb0752d4e54ea854a63d
#
_cell.length_a   1.000
_cell.length_b   1.000
_cell.length_c   1.000
_cell.angle_alpha   90.00
_cell.angle_beta   90.00
_cell.angle_gamma   90.00
#
_symmetry.space_group_name_H-M   'P 1'
#
loop_
_entity.id
_entity.type
_entity.pdbx_description
1 polymer ?
#
loop_
_entity_poly.entity_id
_entity_poly.type
_entity_poly.pdbx_seq_one_letter_code
_entity_poly.pdbx_strand_id
1 'polypeptide(L)'
;MSRRGVLAAGGSVAVGALLTACGSSNDSDPGSDSAATASGAAKAPAGPWSFTDDRGTTVKKNRTPAKIVAYVGAAAALHDYGVECAGVFGPAKLKNGSPDAQAGGLDIAKLTLLGNVWGEFNIEKYAAMSPDLLISHMYDPKSLWYVPEQSAKKILGIASSVGINVAGGVPLTTPLQRYAELAASLGADLKSTANAAAKARFEKSSADLRAAAKASGGIKVMAASASADSFYVSTPSSAADLTYYKSLGVDFIVPDKVEGGFFETLSWETADKYKSDVVMLDNRSASLQPKDLTGKPTWAQLPAVKAGQVLGWPSEPIFSYARCADQIEALTKAVTGAKKVS
;
A
#
# COMPACT_ATOMS: atom_id res chain seq x y z
N MET A 1 20.42 -38.60 51.21
CA MET A 1 21.82 -39.04 51.27
C MET A 1 22.52 -38.19 50.21
N SER A 2 23.18 -37.05 50.59
CA SER A 2 24.57 -36.89 50.97
C SER A 2 25.53 -37.28 49.83
N ARG A 3 26.43 -36.52 49.28
CA ARG A 3 27.41 -35.46 49.66
C ARG A 3 28.14 -35.03 48.38
N ARG A 4 28.38 -33.74 48.13
CA ARG A 4 29.58 -32.95 48.50
C ARG A 4 30.91 -33.31 47.79
N GLY A 5 31.50 -32.25 47.19
CA GLY A 5 32.95 -32.05 47.01
C GLY A 5 33.22 -31.24 45.73
N VAL A 6 33.53 -30.00 45.66
CA VAL A 6 34.44 -29.00 46.23
C VAL A 6 35.83 -28.97 45.55
N LEU A 7 36.16 -27.77 44.98
CA LEU A 7 37.47 -27.08 44.81
C LEU A 7 38.43 -27.62 43.71
N ALA A 8 39.30 -26.82 43.03
CA ALA A 8 39.82 -25.43 43.11
C ALA A 8 40.61 -25.14 41.81
N ALA A 9 40.58 -23.95 41.32
CA ALA A 9 41.59 -22.88 41.35
C ALA A 9 42.90 -23.05 40.52
N GLY A 10 43.24 -22.00 39.78
CA GLY A 10 44.52 -21.66 39.18
C GLY A 10 44.34 -21.03 37.80
N GLY A 11 44.49 -19.79 37.47
CA GLY A 11 45.41 -18.74 37.89
C GLY A 11 46.57 -18.64 36.91
N SER A 12 46.53 -17.67 35.94
CA SER A 12 47.78 -17.00 35.52
C SER A 12 47.53 -15.85 34.55
N VAL A 13 48.10 -14.74 34.87
CA VAL A 13 48.20 -13.41 34.28
C VAL A 13 49.30 -13.36 33.22
N ALA A 14 49.12 -12.52 32.18
CA ALA A 14 50.18 -11.82 31.45
C ALA A 14 49.55 -10.71 30.63
N VAL A 15 49.74 -9.55 30.90
CA VAL A 15 50.43 -8.29 30.83
C VAL A 15 51.26 -8.06 29.56
N GLY A 16 51.03 -6.91 28.92
CA GLY A 16 51.91 -6.20 28.00
C GLY A 16 51.28 -5.90 26.64
N ALA A 17 51.37 -4.75 26.05
CA ALA A 17 51.99 -3.46 26.35
C ALA A 17 51.32 -2.36 25.51
N LEU A 18 51.33 -1.16 26.03
CA LEU A 18 50.98 0.13 25.44
C LEU A 18 52.00 0.56 24.37
N LEU A 19 51.52 1.16 23.28
CA LEU A 19 52.27 2.18 22.56
C LEU A 19 51.36 3.36 22.22
N THR A 20 51.64 4.46 22.86
CA THR A 20 51.18 5.82 22.65
C THR A 20 51.88 6.46 21.46
N ALA A 21 51.17 7.19 20.63
CA ALA A 21 51.76 8.30 19.88
C ALA A 21 50.73 9.45 19.82
N CYS A 22 51.11 10.55 20.46
CA CYS A 22 50.45 11.86 20.44
C CYS A 22 50.70 12.57 19.13
N GLY A 23 49.75 13.42 18.72
CA GLY A 23 49.93 14.44 17.65
C GLY A 23 48.72 15.36 17.48
N SER A 24 48.71 16.40 18.28
CA SER A 24 48.14 17.79 18.15
C SER A 24 46.97 18.14 17.22
N SER A 25 45.92 18.62 17.88
CA SER A 25 45.13 19.86 17.68
C SER A 25 44.94 20.47 16.28
N ASN A 26 43.66 20.67 15.87
CA ASN A 26 43.02 21.99 15.79
C ASN A 26 41.53 21.90 15.50
N ASP A 27 40.86 22.83 16.11
CA ASP A 27 39.51 23.35 16.09
C ASP A 27 38.59 23.15 14.89
N SER A 28 37.29 23.13 15.25
CA SER A 28 36.12 23.80 14.66
C SER A 28 35.07 22.95 13.98
N ASP A 29 33.93 22.96 14.61
CA ASP A 29 32.53 23.09 14.23
C ASP A 29 31.66 21.83 14.15
N PRO A 30 30.49 21.83 14.83
CA PRO A 30 29.59 20.71 14.89
C PRO A 30 28.67 20.71 13.67
N GLY A 31 29.04 19.95 12.66
CA GLY A 31 28.18 19.55 11.55
C GLY A 31 27.17 18.51 12.00
N SER A 32 25.93 18.86 11.87
CA SER A 32 24.74 18.04 12.07
C SER A 32 24.80 16.76 11.23
N ASP A 33 25.24 15.66 11.82
CA ASP A 33 25.12 14.32 11.23
C ASP A 33 23.66 13.86 11.30
N SER A 34 22.94 14.09 10.19
CA SER A 34 21.71 13.37 9.88
C SER A 34 22.08 11.91 9.62
N ALA A 35 21.99 11.08 10.65
CA ALA A 35 22.06 9.64 10.52
C ALA A 35 20.93 9.17 9.60
N ALA A 36 21.23 9.01 8.32
CA ALA A 36 20.42 8.24 7.40
C ALA A 36 20.43 6.80 7.92
N THR A 37 19.35 6.40 8.57
CA THR A 37 19.08 5.00 8.93
C THR A 37 19.00 4.22 7.62
N ALA A 38 20.07 3.55 7.25
CA ALA A 38 20.09 2.57 6.19
C ALA A 38 19.11 1.47 6.60
N SER A 39 17.97 1.42 5.90
CA SER A 39 17.05 0.30 5.97
C SER A 39 17.82 -0.94 5.51
N GLY A 40 18.18 -1.81 6.44
CA GLY A 40 18.88 -3.06 6.13
C GLY A 40 17.93 -3.94 5.30
N ALA A 41 18.30 -4.18 4.05
CA ALA A 41 17.58 -5.11 3.19
C ALA A 41 17.45 -6.46 3.91
N ALA A 42 16.23 -6.94 4.05
CA ALA A 42 15.94 -8.22 4.70
C ALA A 42 16.69 -9.35 3.97
N LYS A 43 17.47 -10.13 4.70
CA LYS A 43 18.18 -11.29 4.14
C LYS A 43 17.17 -12.40 3.93
N ALA A 44 16.91 -12.76 2.66
CA ALA A 44 15.99 -13.83 2.32
C ALA A 44 16.33 -15.13 3.10
N PRO A 45 15.33 -15.83 3.67
CA PRO A 45 15.56 -17.09 4.35
C PRO A 45 16.20 -18.12 3.41
N ALA A 46 17.19 -18.86 3.91
CA ALA A 46 17.77 -19.97 3.16
C ALA A 46 16.83 -21.18 3.24
N GLY A 47 16.64 -21.87 2.10
CA GLY A 47 15.85 -23.11 2.06
C GLY A 47 14.60 -23.04 1.19
N PRO A 48 13.80 -24.11 1.17
CA PRO A 48 12.59 -24.19 0.38
C PRO A 48 11.58 -23.12 0.80
N TRP A 49 10.90 -22.54 -0.17
CA TRP A 49 9.87 -21.53 0.03
C TRP A 49 8.52 -22.04 -0.51
N SER A 50 7.46 -21.71 0.20
CA SER A 50 6.10 -21.93 -0.29
C SER A 50 5.15 -20.86 0.21
N PHE A 51 4.17 -20.51 -0.62
CA PHE A 51 3.09 -19.60 -0.27
C PHE A 51 1.79 -20.05 -0.96
N THR A 52 0.72 -20.14 -0.20
CA THR A 52 -0.63 -20.40 -0.74
C THR A 52 -1.34 -19.06 -0.89
N ASP A 53 -1.70 -18.72 -2.11
CA ASP A 53 -2.36 -17.45 -2.44
C ASP A 53 -3.89 -17.52 -2.27
N ASP A 54 -4.56 -16.41 -2.54
CA ASP A 54 -6.00 -16.30 -2.32
C ASP A 54 -6.85 -16.97 -3.43
N ARG A 55 -6.19 -17.54 -4.45
CA ARG A 55 -6.81 -18.48 -5.41
C ARG A 55 -6.80 -19.93 -4.88
N GLY A 56 -6.20 -20.17 -3.71
CA GLY A 56 -5.95 -21.50 -3.19
C GLY A 56 -4.76 -22.22 -3.86
N THR A 57 -3.99 -21.50 -4.67
CA THR A 57 -2.82 -22.06 -5.37
C THR A 57 -1.58 -21.96 -4.49
N THR A 58 -0.92 -23.11 -4.25
CA THR A 58 0.35 -23.14 -3.52
C THR A 58 1.52 -23.10 -4.49
N VAL A 59 2.28 -22.02 -4.45
CA VAL A 59 3.57 -21.90 -5.14
C VAL A 59 4.66 -22.50 -4.26
N LYS A 60 5.48 -23.38 -4.83
CA LYS A 60 6.63 -24.01 -4.14
C LYS A 60 7.91 -23.74 -4.93
N LYS A 61 8.99 -23.37 -4.25
CA LYS A 61 10.33 -23.12 -4.81
C LYS A 61 11.39 -23.77 -3.91
N ASN A 62 12.51 -24.19 -4.49
CA ASN A 62 13.63 -24.75 -3.72
C ASN A 62 14.40 -23.70 -2.91
N ARG A 63 14.14 -22.43 -3.18
CA ARG A 63 14.71 -21.26 -2.46
C ARG A 63 13.69 -20.13 -2.43
N THR A 64 13.89 -19.19 -1.52
CA THR A 64 13.10 -17.96 -1.49
C THR A 64 13.27 -17.18 -2.80
N PRO A 65 12.18 -16.71 -3.45
CA PRO A 65 12.23 -15.90 -4.66
C PRO A 65 13.07 -14.64 -4.44
N ALA A 66 13.99 -14.36 -5.35
CA ALA A 66 14.87 -13.20 -5.30
C ALA A 66 14.55 -12.17 -6.40
N LYS A 67 14.18 -12.65 -7.59
CA LYS A 67 13.77 -11.78 -8.70
C LYS A 67 12.24 -11.69 -8.76
N ILE A 68 11.70 -10.79 -7.99
CA ILE A 68 10.25 -10.56 -7.88
C ILE A 68 9.85 -9.48 -8.88
N VAL A 69 8.82 -9.75 -9.67
CA VAL A 69 8.13 -8.76 -10.48
C VAL A 69 6.71 -8.62 -9.93
N ALA A 70 6.26 -7.39 -9.70
CA ALA A 70 4.96 -7.18 -9.08
C ALA A 70 4.17 -6.04 -9.74
N TYR A 71 2.84 -6.10 -9.62
CA TYR A 71 2.01 -4.92 -9.82
C TYR A 71 2.51 -3.79 -8.91
N VAL A 72 2.51 -2.56 -9.41
CA VAL A 72 3.17 -1.43 -8.71
C VAL A 72 2.69 -1.26 -7.27
N GLY A 73 1.38 -1.32 -7.01
CA GLY A 73 0.84 -1.22 -5.65
C GLY A 73 1.22 -2.40 -4.76
N ALA A 74 1.37 -3.60 -5.35
CA ALA A 74 1.87 -4.78 -4.64
C ALA A 74 3.37 -4.64 -4.30
N ALA A 75 4.17 -4.15 -5.24
CA ALA A 75 5.59 -3.86 -5.02
C ALA A 75 5.79 -2.80 -3.94
N ALA A 76 4.99 -1.73 -3.96
CA ALA A 76 5.03 -0.67 -2.95
C ALA A 76 4.66 -1.19 -1.55
N ALA A 77 3.65 -2.08 -1.46
CA ALA A 77 3.30 -2.72 -0.20
C ALA A 77 4.45 -3.58 0.34
N LEU A 78 5.07 -4.40 -0.51
CA LEU A 78 6.21 -5.24 -0.14
C LEU A 78 7.42 -4.42 0.29
N HIS A 79 7.71 -3.32 -0.44
CA HIS A 79 8.78 -2.37 -0.10
C HIS A 79 8.61 -1.78 1.31
N ASP A 80 7.41 -1.37 1.66
CA ASP A 80 7.12 -0.82 3.00
C ASP A 80 7.36 -1.87 4.12
N TYR A 81 7.27 -3.18 3.81
CA TYR A 81 7.65 -4.26 4.73
C TYR A 81 9.15 -4.63 4.66
N GLY A 82 9.91 -4.07 3.73
CA GLY A 82 11.35 -4.31 3.56
C GLY A 82 11.70 -5.38 2.51
N VAL A 83 10.78 -5.71 1.57
CA VAL A 83 11.04 -6.63 0.46
C VAL A 83 11.10 -5.86 -0.85
N GLU A 84 12.23 -5.96 -1.56
CA GLU A 84 12.46 -5.27 -2.81
C GLU A 84 12.04 -6.11 -4.03
N CYS A 85 11.46 -5.44 -5.02
CA CYS A 85 11.13 -6.03 -6.32
C CYS A 85 12.18 -5.64 -7.37
N ALA A 86 12.42 -6.51 -8.35
CA ALA A 86 13.31 -6.26 -9.48
C ALA A 86 12.63 -5.49 -10.63
N GLY A 87 11.31 -5.59 -10.70
CA GLY A 87 10.52 -4.91 -11.73
C GLY A 87 9.07 -4.77 -11.36
N VAL A 88 8.40 -3.84 -12.04
CA VAL A 88 6.99 -3.52 -11.81
C VAL A 88 6.23 -3.34 -13.12
N PHE A 89 4.91 -3.53 -13.03
CA PHE A 89 3.94 -3.21 -14.08
C PHE A 89 2.74 -2.48 -13.47
N GLY A 90 2.00 -1.74 -14.29
CA GLY A 90 0.97 -0.82 -13.83
C GLY A 90 1.49 0.60 -13.63
N PRO A 91 0.66 1.55 -13.19
CA PRO A 91 0.96 2.98 -13.16
C PRO A 91 2.06 3.33 -12.15
N ALA A 92 3.32 3.22 -12.58
CA ALA A 92 4.48 3.51 -11.75
C ALA A 92 4.96 4.96 -11.90
N LYS A 93 4.68 5.60 -13.05
CA LYS A 93 5.12 6.97 -13.32
C LYS A 93 4.10 7.80 -14.07
N LEU A 94 4.10 9.09 -13.80
CA LEU A 94 3.32 10.09 -14.51
C LEU A 94 3.90 10.42 -15.89
N LYS A 95 3.16 11.15 -16.72
CA LYS A 95 3.61 11.58 -18.05
C LYS A 95 4.88 12.40 -18.03
N ASN A 96 5.12 13.18 -16.97
CA ASN A 96 6.33 13.97 -16.76
C ASN A 96 7.52 13.16 -16.22
N GLY A 97 7.38 11.86 -16.04
CA GLY A 97 8.41 10.94 -15.55
C GLY A 97 8.53 10.84 -14.03
N SER A 98 7.84 11.68 -13.25
CA SER A 98 7.82 11.55 -11.78
C SER A 98 7.06 10.31 -11.34
N PRO A 99 7.33 9.77 -10.12
CA PRO A 99 6.58 8.63 -9.58
C PRO A 99 5.08 8.89 -9.52
N ASP A 100 4.28 7.90 -9.88
CA ASP A 100 2.84 7.89 -9.61
C ASP A 100 2.59 7.66 -8.11
N ALA A 101 1.44 8.12 -7.59
CA ALA A 101 1.04 7.90 -6.21
C ALA A 101 0.99 6.40 -5.85
N GLN A 102 0.66 5.53 -6.81
CA GLN A 102 0.63 4.08 -6.63
C GLN A 102 2.03 3.44 -6.48
N ALA A 103 3.10 4.17 -6.84
CA ALA A 103 4.48 3.73 -6.60
C ALA A 103 4.91 3.88 -5.14
N GLY A 104 4.19 4.68 -4.34
CA GLY A 104 4.47 4.83 -2.91
C GLY A 104 5.89 5.28 -2.61
N GLY A 105 6.65 4.46 -1.88
CA GLY A 105 8.05 4.69 -1.53
C GLY A 105 9.08 4.12 -2.50
N LEU A 106 8.64 3.50 -3.61
CA LEU A 106 9.55 2.86 -4.56
C LEU A 106 10.46 3.86 -5.27
N ASP A 107 11.74 3.54 -5.35
CA ASP A 107 12.67 4.19 -6.27
C ASP A 107 12.49 3.60 -7.68
N ILE A 108 11.56 4.17 -8.44
CA ILE A 108 11.20 3.67 -9.78
C ILE A 108 12.36 3.71 -10.78
N ALA A 109 13.41 4.50 -10.52
CA ALA A 109 14.59 4.56 -11.39
C ALA A 109 15.44 3.28 -11.29
N LYS A 110 15.36 2.55 -10.19
CA LYS A 110 16.05 1.26 -9.98
C LYS A 110 15.26 0.06 -10.48
N LEU A 111 14.00 0.26 -10.88
CA LEU A 111 13.11 -0.84 -11.26
C LEU A 111 13.01 -1.01 -12.76
N THR A 112 12.86 -2.27 -13.19
CA THR A 112 12.49 -2.55 -14.57
C THR A 112 11.00 -2.31 -14.75
N LEU A 113 10.62 -1.27 -15.52
CA LEU A 113 9.23 -0.99 -15.85
C LEU A 113 8.80 -1.85 -17.05
N LEU A 114 7.72 -2.63 -16.87
CA LEU A 114 7.20 -3.58 -17.87
C LEU A 114 5.91 -3.09 -18.57
N GLY A 115 5.34 -2.01 -18.11
CA GLY A 115 4.15 -1.35 -18.62
C GLY A 115 3.68 -0.32 -17.61
N ASN A 116 3.00 0.73 -18.06
CA ASN A 116 2.58 1.84 -17.18
C ASN A 116 1.08 2.12 -17.22
N VAL A 117 0.39 1.62 -18.23
CA VAL A 117 -1.06 1.79 -18.39
C VAL A 117 -1.77 0.44 -18.53
N TRP A 118 -3.09 0.45 -18.38
CA TRP A 118 -3.89 -0.76 -18.54
C TRP A 118 -3.69 -1.40 -19.92
N GLY A 119 -3.51 -2.71 -19.93
CA GLY A 119 -3.27 -3.48 -21.16
C GLY A 119 -1.82 -3.52 -21.65
N GLU A 120 -0.92 -2.72 -21.05
CA GLU A 120 0.50 -2.77 -21.35
C GLU A 120 1.24 -3.77 -20.47
N PHE A 121 1.96 -4.69 -21.12
CA PHE A 121 2.90 -5.58 -20.43
C PHE A 121 3.99 -6.03 -21.44
N ASN A 122 5.23 -5.62 -21.23
CA ASN A 122 6.36 -5.99 -22.08
C ASN A 122 6.84 -7.40 -21.73
N ILE A 123 6.31 -8.40 -22.44
CA ILE A 123 6.57 -9.82 -22.18
C ILE A 123 8.03 -10.19 -22.49
N GLU A 124 8.63 -9.60 -23.52
CA GLU A 124 10.02 -9.88 -23.90
C GLU A 124 10.98 -9.42 -22.82
N LYS A 125 10.79 -8.19 -22.34
CA LYS A 125 11.57 -7.63 -21.23
C LYS A 125 11.36 -8.44 -19.94
N TYR A 126 10.13 -8.88 -19.67
CA TYR A 126 9.81 -9.74 -18.54
C TYR A 126 10.52 -11.10 -18.62
N ALA A 127 10.48 -11.76 -19.76
CA ALA A 127 11.18 -13.02 -19.98
C ALA A 127 12.71 -12.88 -19.84
N ALA A 128 13.28 -11.78 -20.38
CA ALA A 128 14.71 -11.50 -20.29
C ALA A 128 15.18 -11.29 -18.82
N MET A 129 14.29 -10.81 -17.93
CA MET A 129 14.58 -10.72 -16.50
C MET A 129 14.72 -12.09 -15.83
N SER A 130 14.16 -13.15 -16.39
CA SER A 130 14.09 -14.49 -15.76
C SER A 130 13.54 -14.40 -14.33
N PRO A 131 12.30 -13.93 -14.13
CA PRO A 131 11.75 -13.70 -12.80
C PRO A 131 11.46 -15.01 -12.06
N ASP A 132 11.64 -15.01 -10.74
CA ASP A 132 11.29 -16.15 -9.88
C ASP A 132 9.79 -16.16 -9.56
N LEU A 133 9.18 -14.98 -9.42
CA LEU A 133 7.80 -14.81 -8.95
C LEU A 133 7.15 -13.57 -9.55
N LEU A 134 5.88 -13.68 -9.93
CA LEU A 134 5.00 -12.56 -10.27
C LEU A 134 3.96 -12.37 -9.15
N ILE A 135 3.76 -11.14 -8.70
CA ILE A 135 2.79 -10.83 -7.63
C ILE A 135 1.82 -9.75 -8.11
N SER A 136 0.52 -9.94 -7.89
CA SER A 136 -0.46 -8.91 -8.19
C SER A 136 -1.64 -8.93 -7.22
N HIS A 137 -2.37 -7.82 -7.22
CA HIS A 137 -3.70 -7.75 -6.62
C HIS A 137 -4.71 -8.59 -7.42
N MET A 138 -5.80 -8.93 -6.79
CA MET A 138 -6.99 -9.49 -7.42
C MET A 138 -8.21 -8.66 -7.00
N TYR A 139 -8.75 -7.89 -7.94
CA TYR A 139 -10.06 -7.23 -7.81
C TYR A 139 -11.19 -8.13 -8.34
N ASP A 140 -10.82 -9.13 -9.12
CA ASP A 140 -11.66 -10.21 -9.60
C ASP A 140 -10.99 -11.55 -9.22
N PRO A 141 -11.69 -12.56 -8.70
CA PRO A 141 -11.13 -13.85 -8.32
C PRO A 141 -10.42 -14.61 -9.45
N LYS A 142 -10.69 -14.24 -10.70
CA LYS A 142 -10.19 -14.95 -11.89
C LYS A 142 -8.98 -14.29 -12.54
N SER A 143 -8.67 -13.06 -12.20
CA SER A 143 -7.64 -12.28 -12.89
C SER A 143 -6.64 -11.63 -11.93
N LEU A 144 -5.40 -11.52 -12.39
CA LEU A 144 -4.37 -10.72 -11.74
C LEU A 144 -4.41 -9.29 -12.31
N TRP A 145 -4.51 -8.32 -11.43
CA TRP A 145 -4.66 -6.91 -11.81
C TRP A 145 -3.51 -6.43 -12.69
N TYR A 146 -3.81 -5.71 -13.75
CA TYR A 146 -2.88 -5.25 -14.79
C TYR A 146 -2.13 -6.37 -15.56
N VAL A 147 -2.49 -7.64 -15.40
CA VAL A 147 -2.05 -8.71 -16.32
C VAL A 147 -3.05 -8.79 -17.47
N PRO A 148 -2.67 -8.41 -18.71
CA PRO A 148 -3.63 -8.36 -19.81
C PRO A 148 -4.17 -9.75 -20.14
N GLU A 149 -5.50 -9.90 -20.21
CA GLU A 149 -6.19 -11.17 -20.41
C GLU A 149 -5.69 -11.92 -21.66
N GLN A 150 -5.57 -11.21 -22.79
CA GLN A 150 -5.13 -11.78 -24.08
C GLN A 150 -3.72 -12.38 -24.03
N SER A 151 -2.88 -11.97 -23.09
CA SER A 151 -1.50 -12.46 -22.93
C SER A 151 -1.24 -13.14 -21.58
N ALA A 152 -2.25 -13.27 -20.72
CA ALA A 152 -2.12 -13.83 -19.38
C ALA A 152 -1.48 -15.21 -19.39
N LYS A 153 -1.91 -16.12 -20.27
CA LYS A 153 -1.33 -17.46 -20.40
C LYS A 153 0.18 -17.43 -20.68
N LYS A 154 0.64 -16.51 -21.55
CA LYS A 154 2.06 -16.36 -21.89
C LYS A 154 2.84 -15.79 -20.70
N ILE A 155 2.32 -14.75 -20.05
CA ILE A 155 2.94 -14.10 -18.90
C ILE A 155 3.07 -15.08 -17.72
N LEU A 156 1.98 -15.76 -17.36
CA LEU A 156 1.94 -16.72 -16.25
C LEU A 156 2.69 -18.03 -16.53
N GLY A 157 3.02 -18.31 -17.80
CA GLY A 157 3.89 -19.41 -18.19
C GLY A 157 5.38 -19.15 -17.97
N ILE A 158 5.80 -17.88 -17.79
CA ILE A 158 7.22 -17.51 -17.59
C ILE A 158 7.63 -17.70 -16.13
N ALA A 159 6.78 -17.29 -15.16
CA ALA A 159 7.04 -17.46 -13.75
C ALA A 159 5.78 -17.86 -12.98
N SER A 160 5.96 -18.52 -11.85
CA SER A 160 4.87 -18.76 -10.90
C SER A 160 4.30 -17.42 -10.40
N SER A 161 3.00 -17.42 -10.06
CA SER A 161 2.35 -16.17 -9.62
C SER A 161 1.64 -16.33 -8.29
N VAL A 162 1.57 -15.22 -7.54
CA VAL A 162 0.80 -15.06 -6.30
C VAL A 162 -0.22 -13.94 -6.51
N GLY A 163 -1.49 -14.25 -6.26
CA GLY A 163 -2.59 -13.30 -6.26
C GLY A 163 -3.11 -13.04 -4.84
N ILE A 164 -3.23 -11.76 -4.46
CA ILE A 164 -3.81 -11.35 -3.18
C ILE A 164 -5.15 -10.68 -3.43
N ASN A 165 -6.21 -11.23 -2.84
CA ASN A 165 -7.56 -10.66 -2.98
C ASN A 165 -7.68 -9.35 -2.19
N VAL A 166 -8.14 -8.30 -2.86
CA VAL A 166 -8.25 -6.95 -2.30
C VAL A 166 -9.66 -6.36 -2.46
N ALA A 167 -10.63 -7.12 -2.95
CA ALA A 167 -11.99 -6.67 -3.24
C ALA A 167 -13.04 -7.72 -2.85
N GLY A 168 -14.30 -7.49 -3.24
CA GLY A 168 -15.37 -8.45 -2.98
C GLY A 168 -15.87 -8.46 -1.54
N GLY A 169 -15.85 -7.31 -0.87
CA GLY A 169 -16.39 -7.15 0.49
C GLY A 169 -15.45 -7.59 1.61
N VAL A 170 -14.18 -7.94 1.28
CA VAL A 170 -13.17 -8.20 2.33
C VAL A 170 -12.78 -6.90 3.04
N PRO A 171 -12.65 -6.88 4.37
CA PRO A 171 -12.18 -5.70 5.09
C PRO A 171 -10.69 -5.48 4.86
N LEU A 172 -10.23 -4.22 4.94
CA LEU A 172 -8.83 -3.80 4.74
C LEU A 172 -7.82 -4.64 5.54
N THR A 173 -8.20 -5.09 6.72
CA THR A 173 -7.33 -5.94 7.58
C THR A 173 -6.95 -7.25 6.91
N THR A 174 -7.78 -7.79 6.02
CA THR A 174 -7.50 -9.04 5.29
C THR A 174 -6.32 -8.87 4.32
N PRO A 175 -6.37 -8.00 3.29
CA PRO A 175 -5.23 -7.81 2.40
C PRO A 175 -3.97 -7.31 3.14
N LEU A 176 -4.10 -6.49 4.19
CA LEU A 176 -2.95 -6.07 5.02
C LEU A 176 -2.26 -7.28 5.66
N GLN A 177 -3.03 -8.19 6.26
CA GLN A 177 -2.48 -9.42 6.85
C GLN A 177 -1.82 -10.29 5.77
N ARG A 178 -2.48 -10.48 4.62
CA ARG A 178 -1.97 -11.31 3.53
C ARG A 178 -0.66 -10.76 2.95
N TYR A 179 -0.53 -9.42 2.78
CA TYR A 179 0.73 -8.80 2.37
C TYR A 179 1.83 -8.92 3.43
N ALA A 180 1.49 -8.78 4.71
CA ALA A 180 2.45 -9.00 5.80
C ALA A 180 2.94 -10.46 5.83
N GLU A 181 2.04 -11.45 5.69
CA GLU A 181 2.39 -12.89 5.62
C GLU A 181 3.29 -13.18 4.39
N LEU A 182 2.94 -12.63 3.22
CA LEU A 182 3.75 -12.79 2.02
C LEU A 182 5.15 -12.17 2.21
N ALA A 183 5.22 -10.93 2.72
CA ALA A 183 6.48 -10.25 2.99
C ALA A 183 7.34 -11.04 4.00
N ALA A 184 6.75 -11.54 5.09
CA ALA A 184 7.46 -12.38 6.05
C ALA A 184 8.01 -13.66 5.41
N SER A 185 7.23 -14.31 4.55
CA SER A 185 7.67 -15.50 3.81
C SER A 185 8.86 -15.19 2.88
N LEU A 186 8.94 -13.97 2.38
CA LEU A 186 10.02 -13.47 1.53
C LEU A 186 11.21 -12.92 2.33
N GLY A 187 11.15 -12.93 3.66
CA GLY A 187 12.26 -12.58 4.54
C GLY A 187 12.11 -11.25 5.28
N ALA A 188 10.97 -10.57 5.18
CA ALA A 188 10.72 -9.36 5.96
C ALA A 188 10.68 -9.67 7.47
N ASP A 189 11.34 -8.84 8.26
CA ASP A 189 11.20 -8.85 9.72
C ASP A 189 10.00 -7.99 10.15
N LEU A 190 8.86 -8.62 10.36
CA LEU A 190 7.64 -7.95 10.83
C LEU A 190 7.76 -7.43 12.28
N LYS A 191 8.79 -7.87 13.04
CA LYS A 191 9.07 -7.41 14.40
C LYS A 191 10.08 -6.27 14.43
N SER A 192 10.63 -5.87 13.29
CA SER A 192 11.48 -4.68 13.21
C SER A 192 10.77 -3.47 13.80
N THR A 193 11.53 -2.53 14.36
CA THR A 193 10.96 -1.30 14.94
C THR A 193 10.04 -0.57 13.98
N ALA A 194 10.42 -0.50 12.68
CA ALA A 194 9.64 0.17 11.65
C ALA A 194 8.28 -0.53 11.40
N ASN A 195 8.28 -1.85 11.18
CA ASN A 195 7.07 -2.62 10.93
C ASN A 195 6.14 -2.67 12.15
N ALA A 196 6.70 -2.82 13.35
CA ALA A 196 5.93 -2.80 14.60
C ALA A 196 5.28 -1.42 14.83
N ALA A 197 6.03 -0.34 14.62
CA ALA A 197 5.51 1.03 14.74
C ALA A 197 4.43 1.33 13.69
N ALA A 198 4.60 0.91 12.44
CA ALA A 198 3.60 1.07 11.39
C ALA A 198 2.28 0.36 11.75
N LYS A 199 2.36 -0.88 12.25
CA LYS A 199 1.19 -1.62 12.70
C LYS A 199 0.48 -0.94 13.88
N ALA A 200 1.23 -0.54 14.90
CA ALA A 200 0.66 0.17 16.05
C ALA A 200 0.00 1.50 15.65
N ARG A 201 0.61 2.24 14.70
CA ARG A 201 0.03 3.46 14.14
C ARG A 201 -1.28 3.19 13.42
N PHE A 202 -1.36 2.12 12.59
CA PHE A 202 -2.59 1.70 11.93
C PHE A 202 -3.70 1.36 12.93
N GLU A 203 -3.38 0.61 13.99
CA GLU A 203 -4.34 0.24 15.02
C GLU A 203 -4.86 1.48 15.78
N LYS A 204 -3.95 2.40 16.11
CA LYS A 204 -4.32 3.68 16.72
C LYS A 204 -5.18 4.55 15.81
N SER A 205 -4.78 4.74 14.56
CA SER A 205 -5.54 5.52 13.56
C SER A 205 -6.94 4.96 13.36
N SER A 206 -7.09 3.63 13.38
CA SER A 206 -8.40 2.97 13.29
C SER A 206 -9.28 3.26 14.50
N ALA A 207 -8.70 3.27 15.69
CA ALA A 207 -9.43 3.65 16.91
C ALA A 207 -9.85 5.14 16.90
N ASP A 208 -8.96 6.01 16.43
CA ASP A 208 -9.21 7.44 16.28
C ASP A 208 -10.33 7.71 15.26
N LEU A 209 -10.32 7.03 14.10
CA LEU A 209 -11.39 7.15 13.11
C LEU A 209 -12.74 6.70 13.67
N ARG A 210 -12.78 5.59 14.42
CA ARG A 210 -14.01 5.12 15.07
C ARG A 210 -14.56 6.15 16.06
N ALA A 211 -13.68 6.78 16.85
CA ALA A 211 -14.07 7.82 17.78
C ALA A 211 -14.59 9.07 17.05
N ALA A 212 -13.90 9.49 15.97
CA ALA A 212 -14.29 10.62 15.14
C ALA A 212 -15.65 10.40 14.46
N ALA A 213 -15.86 9.22 13.85
CA ALA A 213 -17.12 8.86 13.19
C ALA A 213 -18.29 8.90 14.19
N LYS A 214 -18.08 8.36 15.39
CA LYS A 214 -19.11 8.41 16.47
C LYS A 214 -19.41 9.84 16.91
N ALA A 215 -18.42 10.71 16.96
CA ALA A 215 -18.57 12.10 17.42
C ALA A 215 -19.05 13.05 16.31
N SER A 216 -19.00 12.65 15.05
CA SER A 216 -19.23 13.53 13.89
C SER A 216 -20.67 14.02 13.69
N GLY A 217 -21.64 13.50 14.44
CA GLY A 217 -23.04 13.89 14.29
C GLY A 217 -23.68 13.46 12.96
N GLY A 218 -23.17 12.39 12.35
CA GLY A 218 -23.71 11.85 11.10
C GLY A 218 -23.22 12.60 9.84
N ILE A 219 -21.94 12.94 9.80
CA ILE A 219 -21.26 13.43 8.60
C ILE A 219 -21.30 12.33 7.53
N LYS A 220 -21.89 12.66 6.37
CA LYS A 220 -21.99 11.77 5.23
C LYS A 220 -20.78 11.89 4.32
N VAL A 221 -20.18 10.76 3.98
CA VAL A 221 -19.00 10.67 3.12
C VAL A 221 -19.37 10.01 1.80
N MET A 222 -18.98 10.58 0.68
CA MET A 222 -19.13 10.00 -0.66
C MET A 222 -17.76 9.65 -1.20
N ALA A 223 -17.53 8.38 -1.54
CA ALA A 223 -16.35 7.95 -2.29
C ALA A 223 -16.67 8.01 -3.79
N ALA A 224 -15.85 8.70 -4.57
CA ALA A 224 -16.12 8.95 -5.96
C ALA A 224 -14.86 8.99 -6.82
N SER A 225 -15.04 8.75 -8.12
CA SER A 225 -14.03 9.01 -9.15
C SER A 225 -14.65 9.75 -10.32
N ALA A 226 -13.82 10.33 -11.19
CA ALA A 226 -14.28 11.19 -12.26
C ALA A 226 -13.49 10.97 -13.55
N SER A 227 -14.21 10.98 -14.67
CA SER A 227 -13.68 11.02 -16.02
C SER A 227 -14.16 12.25 -16.78
N ALA A 228 -13.74 12.40 -18.03
CA ALA A 228 -14.21 13.50 -18.89
C ALA A 228 -15.74 13.48 -19.03
N ASP A 229 -16.35 12.29 -19.12
CA ASP A 229 -17.76 12.12 -19.48
C ASP A 229 -18.66 11.72 -18.31
N SER A 230 -18.09 11.23 -17.20
CA SER A 230 -18.85 10.62 -16.12
C SER A 230 -18.28 10.90 -14.74
N PHE A 231 -19.19 10.87 -13.77
CA PHE A 231 -18.89 10.87 -12.33
C PHE A 231 -19.34 9.53 -11.75
N TYR A 232 -18.47 8.86 -11.02
CA TYR A 232 -18.70 7.52 -10.50
C TYR A 232 -18.81 7.57 -8.98
N VAL A 233 -19.92 7.12 -8.44
CA VAL A 233 -20.13 7.01 -6.98
C VAL A 233 -19.89 5.58 -6.55
N SER A 234 -18.83 5.36 -5.79
CA SER A 234 -18.41 4.02 -5.37
C SER A 234 -19.29 3.48 -4.25
N THR A 235 -19.64 2.17 -4.35
CA THR A 235 -20.28 1.50 -3.22
C THR A 235 -19.26 1.10 -2.17
N PRO A 236 -19.53 1.30 -0.87
CA PRO A 236 -18.57 0.93 0.18
C PRO A 236 -18.17 -0.56 0.20
N SER A 237 -19.01 -1.43 -0.33
CA SER A 237 -18.73 -2.88 -0.42
C SER A 237 -17.76 -3.27 -1.53
N SER A 238 -17.40 -2.34 -2.44
CA SER A 238 -16.53 -2.65 -3.58
C SER A 238 -15.04 -2.71 -3.20
N ALA A 239 -14.62 -1.92 -2.23
CA ALA A 239 -13.22 -1.72 -1.86
C ALA A 239 -12.97 -2.09 -0.40
N ALA A 240 -11.84 -2.71 -0.14
CA ALA A 240 -11.49 -3.22 1.18
C ALA A 240 -11.37 -2.10 2.23
N ASP A 241 -10.83 -0.94 1.83
CA ASP A 241 -10.71 0.24 2.68
C ASP A 241 -12.08 0.86 3.03
N LEU A 242 -12.95 1.06 2.04
CA LEU A 242 -14.30 1.60 2.27
C LEU A 242 -15.14 0.66 3.14
N THR A 243 -15.06 -0.67 2.90
CA THR A 243 -15.68 -1.70 3.74
C THR A 243 -15.21 -1.57 5.20
N TYR A 244 -13.91 -1.39 5.39
CA TYR A 244 -13.31 -1.23 6.70
C TYR A 244 -13.72 0.08 7.38
N TYR A 245 -13.63 1.22 6.69
CA TYR A 245 -14.02 2.52 7.24
C TYR A 245 -15.49 2.56 7.62
N LYS A 246 -16.37 1.94 6.82
CA LYS A 246 -17.78 1.75 7.16
C LYS A 246 -17.94 0.94 8.46
N SER A 247 -17.15 -0.12 8.65
CA SER A 247 -17.16 -0.93 9.88
C SER A 247 -16.67 -0.16 11.13
N LEU A 248 -15.89 0.91 10.92
CA LEU A 248 -15.47 1.84 11.96
C LEU A 248 -16.52 2.93 12.26
N GLY A 249 -17.64 2.96 11.52
CA GLY A 249 -18.76 3.86 11.76
C GLY A 249 -18.84 5.07 10.84
N VAL A 250 -18.00 5.15 9.78
CA VAL A 250 -18.12 6.20 8.76
C VAL A 250 -19.42 6.01 7.98
N ASP A 251 -20.24 7.05 7.92
CA ASP A 251 -21.53 7.06 7.20
C ASP A 251 -21.32 7.35 5.72
N PHE A 252 -21.19 6.28 4.92
CA PHE A 252 -21.00 6.40 3.48
C PHE A 252 -22.30 6.50 2.71
N ILE A 253 -22.31 7.34 1.68
CA ILE A 253 -23.32 7.27 0.61
C ILE A 253 -23.23 5.88 -0.05
N VAL A 254 -24.36 5.23 -0.18
CA VAL A 254 -24.52 3.97 -0.90
C VAL A 254 -25.31 4.26 -2.16
N PRO A 255 -24.75 4.09 -3.36
CA PRO A 255 -25.45 4.35 -4.60
C PRO A 255 -26.59 3.35 -4.84
N ASP A 256 -27.67 3.81 -5.53
CA ASP A 256 -28.86 3.00 -5.79
C ASP A 256 -28.66 1.93 -6.86
N LYS A 257 -27.81 2.22 -7.85
CA LYS A 257 -27.53 1.34 -9.00
C LYS A 257 -26.05 1.08 -9.09
N VAL A 258 -25.63 -0.14 -8.75
CA VAL A 258 -24.21 -0.52 -8.75
C VAL A 258 -23.88 -1.33 -9.99
N GLU A 259 -22.96 -0.85 -10.81
CA GLU A 259 -22.45 -1.51 -12.00
C GLU A 259 -21.19 -2.32 -11.68
N GLY A 260 -21.14 -3.55 -12.17
CA GLY A 260 -19.99 -4.45 -11.96
C GLY A 260 -19.66 -4.73 -10.49
N GLY A 261 -20.50 -4.33 -9.53
CA GLY A 261 -20.24 -4.43 -8.10
C GLY A 261 -19.40 -3.29 -7.52
N PHE A 262 -19.05 -2.25 -8.30
CA PHE A 262 -18.10 -1.22 -7.88
C PHE A 262 -18.71 0.16 -7.67
N PHE A 263 -19.49 0.69 -8.60
CA PHE A 263 -19.97 2.07 -8.56
C PHE A 263 -21.26 2.26 -9.35
N GLU A 264 -21.92 3.39 -9.14
CA GLU A 264 -22.95 3.92 -10.03
C GLU A 264 -22.33 4.97 -10.95
N THR A 265 -22.56 4.83 -12.26
CA THR A 265 -22.15 5.80 -13.27
C THR A 265 -23.21 6.88 -13.40
N LEU A 266 -22.83 8.13 -13.18
CA LEU A 266 -23.65 9.32 -13.37
C LEU A 266 -23.10 10.16 -14.52
N SER A 267 -23.98 10.72 -15.35
CA SER A 267 -23.56 11.79 -16.25
C SER A 267 -23.24 13.05 -15.46
N TRP A 268 -22.51 13.99 -16.07
CA TRP A 268 -22.21 15.25 -15.40
C TRP A 268 -23.46 16.09 -15.09
N GLU A 269 -24.56 15.93 -15.82
CA GLU A 269 -25.81 16.57 -15.56
C GLU A 269 -26.49 16.06 -14.28
N THR A 270 -26.22 14.81 -13.90
CA THR A 270 -26.82 14.14 -12.74
C THR A 270 -25.80 13.87 -11.62
N ALA A 271 -24.59 14.40 -11.72
CA ALA A 271 -23.50 14.17 -10.75
C ALA A 271 -23.86 14.65 -9.32
N ASP A 272 -24.88 15.49 -9.17
CA ASP A 272 -25.40 15.97 -7.90
C ASP A 272 -26.55 15.12 -7.30
N LYS A 273 -26.82 13.94 -7.86
CA LYS A 273 -27.84 13.00 -7.37
C LYS A 273 -27.70 12.72 -5.88
N TYR A 274 -26.46 12.53 -5.42
CA TYR A 274 -26.16 12.27 -4.02
C TYR A 274 -25.58 13.52 -3.35
N LYS A 275 -26.05 13.83 -2.16
CA LYS A 275 -25.52 14.92 -1.33
C LYS A 275 -24.70 14.33 -0.22
N SER A 276 -23.49 14.84 -0.02
CA SER A 276 -22.59 14.43 1.05
C SER A 276 -21.93 15.65 1.70
N ASP A 277 -21.45 15.45 2.91
CA ASP A 277 -20.69 16.47 3.64
C ASP A 277 -19.21 16.44 3.28
N VAL A 278 -18.67 15.28 2.96
CA VAL A 278 -17.28 15.07 2.51
C VAL A 278 -17.29 14.26 1.21
N VAL A 279 -16.44 14.64 0.26
CA VAL A 279 -16.14 13.84 -0.92
C VAL A 279 -14.72 13.29 -0.81
N MET A 280 -14.59 11.97 -0.83
CA MET A 280 -13.34 11.25 -1.06
C MET A 280 -13.20 11.05 -2.56
N LEU A 281 -12.37 11.87 -3.23
CA LEU A 281 -12.17 11.82 -4.68
C LEU A 281 -10.94 10.98 -5.02
N ASP A 282 -11.11 10.02 -5.91
CA ASP A 282 -10.04 9.17 -6.44
C ASP A 282 -8.86 10.02 -6.94
N ASN A 283 -7.70 9.87 -6.32
CA ASN A 283 -6.50 10.64 -6.60
C ASN A 283 -5.48 9.93 -7.51
N ARG A 284 -5.86 8.77 -8.10
CA ARG A 284 -5.03 8.10 -9.11
C ARG A 284 -4.89 8.95 -10.36
N SER A 285 -3.77 8.79 -11.06
CA SER A 285 -3.51 9.53 -12.32
C SER A 285 -4.48 9.22 -13.45
N ALA A 286 -5.24 8.13 -13.36
CA ALA A 286 -6.29 7.76 -14.30
C ALA A 286 -7.62 8.50 -14.07
N SER A 287 -7.79 9.19 -12.93
CA SER A 287 -9.00 9.94 -12.57
C SER A 287 -8.77 11.43 -12.66
N LEU A 288 -9.82 12.20 -13.02
CA LEU A 288 -9.76 13.66 -13.02
C LEU A 288 -9.62 14.18 -11.57
N GLN A 289 -8.73 15.15 -11.39
CA GLN A 289 -8.44 15.77 -10.11
C GLN A 289 -9.28 17.05 -9.90
N PRO A 290 -9.41 17.59 -8.68
CA PRO A 290 -10.21 18.78 -8.42
C PRO A 290 -9.91 19.96 -9.36
N LYS A 291 -8.65 20.17 -9.75
CA LYS A 291 -8.23 21.21 -10.71
C LYS A 291 -8.82 20.99 -12.11
N ASP A 292 -9.02 19.73 -12.51
CA ASP A 292 -9.53 19.36 -13.83
C ASP A 292 -11.07 19.45 -13.88
N LEU A 293 -11.71 19.49 -12.71
CA LEU A 293 -13.16 19.52 -12.53
C LEU A 293 -13.75 20.93 -12.40
N THR A 294 -12.91 21.97 -12.42
CA THR A 294 -13.35 23.36 -12.29
C THR A 294 -14.33 23.80 -13.39
N GLY A 295 -14.22 23.19 -14.58
CA GLY A 295 -15.13 23.41 -15.70
C GLY A 295 -16.42 22.60 -15.69
N LYS A 296 -16.69 21.82 -14.63
CA LYS A 296 -17.92 21.01 -14.45
C LYS A 296 -18.89 21.73 -13.50
N PRO A 297 -19.96 22.37 -14.01
CA PRO A 297 -20.86 23.19 -13.16
C PRO A 297 -21.48 22.37 -12.02
N THR A 298 -21.90 21.12 -12.29
CA THR A 298 -22.53 20.24 -11.29
C THR A 298 -21.56 19.86 -10.17
N TRP A 299 -20.27 19.62 -10.49
CA TRP A 299 -19.24 19.43 -9.48
C TRP A 299 -19.13 20.62 -8.53
N ALA A 300 -19.07 21.84 -9.10
CA ALA A 300 -18.96 23.06 -8.32
C ALA A 300 -20.21 23.33 -7.45
N GLN A 301 -21.37 22.71 -7.77
CA GLN A 301 -22.60 22.84 -6.99
C GLN A 301 -22.72 21.85 -5.84
N LEU A 302 -21.90 20.78 -5.80
CA LEU A 302 -21.91 19.82 -4.69
C LEU A 302 -21.67 20.53 -3.35
N PRO A 303 -22.50 20.27 -2.31
CA PRO A 303 -22.35 20.93 -1.00
C PRO A 303 -20.97 20.78 -0.40
N ALA A 304 -20.40 19.56 -0.42
CA ALA A 304 -19.05 19.29 0.07
C ALA A 304 -17.97 20.07 -0.70
N VAL A 305 -18.11 20.22 -2.02
CA VAL A 305 -17.16 20.97 -2.87
C VAL A 305 -17.21 22.46 -2.54
N LYS A 306 -18.42 23.04 -2.42
CA LYS A 306 -18.60 24.44 -1.99
C LYS A 306 -18.00 24.72 -0.61
N ALA A 307 -18.06 23.75 0.28
CA ALA A 307 -17.50 23.85 1.61
C ALA A 307 -15.98 23.57 1.68
N GLY A 308 -15.34 23.21 0.55
CA GLY A 308 -13.93 22.82 0.52
C GLY A 308 -13.64 21.49 1.21
N GLN A 309 -14.65 20.62 1.36
CA GLN A 309 -14.58 19.34 2.07
C GLN A 309 -14.35 18.19 1.09
N VAL A 310 -13.28 18.30 0.31
CA VAL A 310 -12.82 17.29 -0.65
C VAL A 310 -11.50 16.70 -0.18
N LEU A 311 -11.46 15.37 -0.04
CA LEU A 311 -10.30 14.59 0.36
C LEU A 311 -9.82 13.73 -0.82
N GLY A 312 -8.52 13.70 -1.10
CA GLY A 312 -7.95 12.73 -2.04
C GLY A 312 -8.06 11.31 -1.49
N TRP A 313 -8.51 10.37 -2.32
CA TRP A 313 -8.68 8.97 -1.97
C TRP A 313 -7.92 8.07 -2.94
N PRO A 314 -6.91 7.31 -2.47
CA PRO A 314 -6.29 6.29 -3.31
C PRO A 314 -7.23 5.07 -3.41
N SER A 315 -8.05 5.03 -4.44
CA SER A 315 -9.07 3.98 -4.63
C SER A 315 -8.45 2.58 -4.90
N GLU A 316 -7.16 2.53 -5.19
CA GLU A 316 -6.32 1.33 -5.19
C GLU A 316 -5.21 1.50 -4.14
N PRO A 317 -5.49 1.26 -2.85
CA PRO A 317 -4.53 1.55 -1.79
C PRO A 317 -3.30 0.64 -1.85
N ILE A 318 -2.17 1.15 -1.35
CA ILE A 318 -0.99 0.33 -1.06
C ILE A 318 -1.26 -0.40 0.25
N PHE A 319 -1.38 -1.74 0.19
CA PHE A 319 -1.77 -2.57 1.34
C PHE A 319 -0.59 -2.82 2.29
N SER A 320 -0.06 -1.73 2.85
CA SER A 320 0.87 -1.74 3.98
C SER A 320 0.26 -1.01 5.18
N TYR A 321 0.64 -1.39 6.41
CA TYR A 321 0.17 -0.72 7.61
C TYR A 321 0.51 0.77 7.61
N ALA A 322 1.71 1.13 7.12
CA ALA A 322 2.16 2.51 7.07
C ALA A 322 1.24 3.37 6.18
N ARG A 323 1.01 2.94 4.93
CA ARG A 323 0.20 3.71 3.95
C ARG A 323 -1.27 3.75 4.32
N CYS A 324 -1.80 2.64 4.84
CA CYS A 324 -3.19 2.63 5.28
C CYS A 324 -3.41 3.47 6.54
N ALA A 325 -2.42 3.60 7.42
CA ALA A 325 -2.49 4.55 8.54
C ALA A 325 -2.58 6.00 8.04
N ASP A 326 -1.76 6.41 7.05
CA ASP A 326 -1.81 7.74 6.44
C ASP A 326 -3.22 8.08 5.94
N GLN A 327 -3.86 7.12 5.25
CA GLN A 327 -5.21 7.31 4.69
C GLN A 327 -6.28 7.43 5.77
N ILE A 328 -6.20 6.59 6.82
CA ILE A 328 -7.14 6.62 7.94
C ILE A 328 -7.00 7.94 8.70
N GLU A 329 -5.79 8.42 8.93
CA GLU A 329 -5.54 9.70 9.59
C GLU A 329 -6.09 10.88 8.77
N ALA A 330 -5.91 10.85 7.44
CA ALA A 330 -6.46 11.86 6.56
C ALA A 330 -7.99 11.87 6.59
N LEU A 331 -8.63 10.69 6.57
CA LEU A 331 -10.08 10.57 6.68
C LEU A 331 -10.59 11.01 8.08
N THR A 332 -9.88 10.65 9.14
CA THR A 332 -10.19 11.08 10.50
C THR A 332 -10.20 12.60 10.60
N LYS A 333 -9.16 13.26 10.05
CA LYS A 333 -9.08 14.72 10.01
C LYS A 333 -10.24 15.33 9.21
N ALA A 334 -10.56 14.75 8.06
CA ALA A 334 -11.66 15.22 7.21
C ALA A 334 -13.00 15.12 7.95
N VAL A 335 -13.32 13.96 8.54
CA VAL A 335 -14.58 13.74 9.28
C VAL A 335 -14.68 14.64 10.53
N THR A 336 -13.58 14.83 11.26
CA THR A 336 -13.56 15.67 12.46
C THR A 336 -13.73 17.16 12.12
N GLY A 337 -13.13 17.60 11.00
CA GLY A 337 -13.17 19.01 10.59
C GLY A 337 -14.38 19.38 9.73
N ALA A 338 -15.16 18.40 9.29
CA ALA A 338 -16.28 18.64 8.38
C ALA A 338 -17.44 19.37 9.06
N LYS A 339 -18.07 20.25 8.29
CA LYS A 339 -19.36 20.85 8.63
C LYS A 339 -20.46 20.07 7.92
N LYS A 340 -21.61 19.90 8.57
CA LYS A 340 -22.78 19.31 7.94
C LYS A 340 -23.35 20.29 6.91
N VAL A 341 -23.34 19.91 5.65
CA VAL A 341 -23.74 20.74 4.50
C VAL A 341 -24.68 20.01 3.53
N SER A 342 -24.96 18.72 3.81
CA SER A 342 -25.86 17.87 3.01
C SER A 342 -27.24 17.76 3.62
#